data_65b8bf4a2ab4cbb1e58dc4b801a19d96
#
_entry.id   65b8bf4a2ab4cbb1e58dc4b801a19d96
#
_cell.length_a   1.000
_cell.length_b   1.000
_cell.length_c   1.000
_cell.angle_alpha   90.00
_cell.angle_beta   90.00
_cell.angle_gamma   90.00
#
_symmetry.space_group_name_H-M   'P 1'
#
loop_
_entity.id
_entity.type
_entity.pdbx_description
1 polymer ?
#
loop_
_entity_poly.entity_id
_entity_poly.type
_entity_poly.pdbx_seq_one_letter_code
_entity_poly.pdbx_strand_id
1 'polypeptide(L)'
;MPQGRLKVQCFVNETYIPVDNTRITIRPSEGGPSAKVISLSTNSMGESQIIDLEAPPLEYSQQPTGQIPYSMYDILVEREGFQSILINRCQVFPDELAIQQCNLIESSGILTRMENINIPPNTTNSSQNNQGGNTNEIINIGPNTLNGNYPEKIPEEVDKPLPPPTSGVVLPKPVVPEFIVVHAGGPNNTSAPNYKVLYKEYVKNVASCEIYSTWPESTIRANVYAIISFTLNRIYTEWYRGKGKNFDITNSTAYDHAFTYGRNIFESISAVVDDIFATYIRRIGRKQPLLTQYCDGKNVTCPGWMTQWGSKYLGDQGRTPYEILTNFYGSDIELVTAEQVKGIPKSYPGYDLIVGSTGPEVQSIQEYLNRISQNYPLIPKVSQDGVFGESTAEAVRVFQEVFNLPKTGVVDYATWYKISDIYVGVTRIAELRRSTKSVERIFIPPRSFDNYYDRSVPRFNYLDDM
;
A
#
# COMPACT_ATOMS: atom_id res chain seq x y z
N MET A 1 -25.33 -7.75 17.89
CA MET A 1 -24.76 -8.16 16.59
C MET A 1 -23.25 -8.06 16.70
N PRO A 2 -22.48 -8.86 15.99
CA PRO A 2 -21.04 -8.67 15.90
C PRO A 2 -20.72 -7.25 15.45
N GLN A 3 -19.56 -6.75 15.85
CA GLN A 3 -19.12 -5.39 15.53
C GLN A 3 -17.75 -5.45 14.88
N GLY A 4 -17.51 -4.58 13.92
CA GLY A 4 -16.20 -4.23 13.44
C GLY A 4 -15.91 -2.77 13.78
N ARG A 5 -14.71 -2.31 13.48
CA ARG A 5 -14.25 -0.96 13.81
C ARG A 5 -13.85 -0.19 12.57
N LEU A 6 -14.03 1.11 12.59
CA LEU A 6 -13.61 1.99 11.51
C LEU A 6 -12.87 3.21 12.04
N LYS A 7 -11.77 3.56 11.38
CA LYS A 7 -11.02 4.80 11.52
C LYS A 7 -10.88 5.47 10.15
N VAL A 8 -11.08 6.79 10.09
CA VAL A 8 -10.85 7.60 8.89
C VAL A 8 -9.62 8.47 9.10
N GLN A 9 -8.76 8.55 8.08
CA GLN A 9 -7.54 9.35 8.08
C GLN A 9 -7.57 10.31 6.89
N CYS A 10 -7.38 11.61 7.12
CA CYS A 10 -7.45 12.64 6.10
C CYS A 10 -6.11 13.34 5.93
N PHE A 11 -5.63 13.44 4.69
CA PHE A 11 -4.34 14.02 4.31
C PHE A 11 -4.50 14.96 3.11
N VAL A 12 -3.60 15.92 2.97
CA VAL A 12 -3.52 16.76 1.76
C VAL A 12 -2.82 15.99 0.66
N ASN A 13 -3.54 15.65 -0.40
CA ASN A 13 -2.98 14.96 -1.57
C ASN A 13 -2.16 13.71 -1.16
N GLU A 14 -1.17 13.38 -1.95
CA GLU A 14 -0.23 12.27 -1.68
C GLU A 14 0.90 12.68 -0.69
N THR A 15 0.80 13.87 -0.05
CA THR A 15 1.85 14.40 0.83
C THR A 15 1.81 13.83 2.24
N TYR A 16 0.70 13.18 2.60
CA TYR A 16 0.43 12.68 3.97
C TYR A 16 0.49 13.77 5.05
N ILE A 17 0.35 15.06 4.68
CA ILE A 17 0.15 16.13 5.64
C ILE A 17 -1.25 15.97 6.23
N PRO A 18 -1.39 15.82 7.56
CA PRO A 18 -2.70 15.59 8.17
C PRO A 18 -3.62 16.80 8.02
N VAL A 19 -4.90 16.56 7.80
CA VAL A 19 -5.94 17.59 7.77
C VAL A 19 -6.84 17.43 8.98
N ASP A 20 -6.79 18.39 9.89
CA ASP A 20 -7.62 18.44 11.09
C ASP A 20 -9.04 18.97 10.79
N ASN A 21 -9.94 18.85 11.79
CA ASN A 21 -11.30 19.39 11.74
C ASN A 21 -12.06 19.04 10.44
N THR A 22 -11.70 17.93 9.79
CA THR A 22 -12.42 17.42 8.63
C THR A 22 -13.68 16.73 9.10
N ARG A 23 -14.82 17.16 8.61
CA ARG A 23 -16.12 16.55 8.91
C ARG A 23 -16.28 15.23 8.18
N ILE A 24 -16.68 14.19 8.90
CA ILE A 24 -16.89 12.83 8.39
C ILE A 24 -18.32 12.42 8.74
N THR A 25 -19.09 12.05 7.73
CA THR A 25 -20.45 11.56 7.89
C THR A 25 -20.53 10.12 7.38
N ILE A 26 -20.96 9.18 8.22
CA ILE A 26 -20.99 7.75 7.95
C ILE A 26 -22.42 7.24 8.08
N ARG A 27 -22.85 6.42 7.12
CA ARG A 27 -24.16 5.75 7.14
C ARG A 27 -24.05 4.34 6.53
N PRO A 28 -24.93 3.39 6.90
CA PRO A 28 -25.01 2.11 6.19
C PRO A 28 -25.36 2.31 4.71
N SER A 29 -24.66 1.62 3.80
CA SER A 29 -24.90 1.75 2.34
C SER A 29 -26.27 1.23 1.92
N GLU A 30 -26.81 0.25 2.63
CA GLU A 30 -28.15 -0.34 2.37
C GLU A 30 -29.24 0.22 3.30
N GLY A 31 -28.96 1.31 4.00
CA GLY A 31 -29.87 1.95 4.91
C GLY A 31 -30.88 2.85 4.20
N GLY A 32 -32.18 2.71 4.50
CA GLY A 32 -33.20 3.66 4.08
C GLY A 32 -33.01 5.05 4.74
N PRO A 33 -33.92 6.02 4.47
CA PRO A 33 -33.85 7.40 4.99
C PRO A 33 -33.74 7.52 6.52
N SER A 34 -34.16 6.48 7.24
CA SER A 34 -34.10 6.39 8.71
C SER A 34 -32.84 5.75 9.26
N ALA A 35 -31.87 5.42 8.41
CA ALA A 35 -30.62 4.81 8.86
C ALA A 35 -29.85 5.74 9.80
N LYS A 36 -29.24 5.18 10.83
CA LYS A 36 -28.43 5.93 11.79
C LYS A 36 -27.23 6.57 11.08
N VAL A 37 -27.16 7.90 11.15
CA VAL A 37 -26.03 8.68 10.64
C VAL A 37 -25.09 9.00 11.80
N ILE A 38 -23.80 8.75 11.59
CA ILE A 38 -22.72 9.06 12.54
C ILE A 38 -21.93 10.22 11.98
N SER A 39 -21.69 11.26 12.79
CA SER A 39 -20.86 12.40 12.43
C SER A 39 -19.64 12.47 13.35
N LEU A 40 -18.46 12.61 12.74
CA LEU A 40 -17.17 12.69 13.41
C LEU A 40 -16.37 13.86 12.84
N SER A 41 -15.24 14.18 13.48
CA SER A 41 -14.23 15.09 12.94
C SER A 41 -12.84 14.53 13.17
N THR A 42 -11.87 14.93 12.33
CA THR A 42 -10.46 14.58 12.51
C THR A 42 -9.79 15.46 13.54
N ASN A 43 -8.83 14.90 14.27
CA ASN A 43 -7.93 15.59 15.18
C ASN A 43 -6.74 16.21 14.44
N SER A 44 -5.77 16.78 15.18
CA SER A 44 -4.54 17.39 14.63
C SER A 44 -3.64 16.40 13.87
N MET A 45 -3.83 15.10 14.06
CA MET A 45 -3.13 14.04 13.31
C MET A 45 -3.89 13.64 12.04
N GLY A 46 -4.99 14.33 11.70
CA GLY A 46 -5.86 13.98 10.57
C GLY A 46 -6.67 12.71 10.81
N GLU A 47 -6.82 12.23 12.03
CA GLU A 47 -7.48 10.97 12.35
C GLU A 47 -8.82 11.19 13.07
N SER A 48 -9.84 10.43 12.68
CA SER A 48 -11.07 10.32 13.46
C SER A 48 -10.84 9.47 14.71
N GLN A 49 -11.73 9.57 15.69
CA GLN A 49 -11.87 8.52 16.69
C GLN A 49 -12.23 7.18 16.00
N ILE A 50 -11.85 6.06 16.62
CA ILE A 50 -12.30 4.73 16.21
C ILE A 50 -13.74 4.56 16.67
N ILE A 51 -14.60 4.07 15.78
CA ILE A 51 -16.01 3.79 16.08
C ILE A 51 -16.34 2.32 15.85
N ASP A 52 -17.25 1.79 16.63
CA ASP A 52 -17.81 0.47 16.45
C ASP A 52 -19.01 0.54 15.50
N LEU A 53 -19.02 -0.36 14.53
CA LEU A 53 -20.05 -0.48 13.50
C LEU A 53 -20.57 -1.92 13.45
N GLU A 54 -21.83 -2.09 13.10
CA GLU A 54 -22.40 -3.41 12.94
C GLU A 54 -21.70 -4.19 11.83
N ALA A 55 -21.43 -5.46 12.07
CA ALA A 55 -20.80 -6.37 11.13
C ALA A 55 -21.52 -7.74 11.14
N PRO A 56 -21.44 -8.51 10.06
CA PRO A 56 -22.03 -9.85 10.02
C PRO A 56 -21.28 -10.83 10.93
N PRO A 57 -21.84 -12.05 11.14
CA PRO A 57 -21.16 -13.10 11.87
C PRO A 57 -19.80 -13.46 11.25
N LEU A 58 -18.78 -13.73 12.10
CA LEU A 58 -17.43 -14.09 11.67
C LEU A 58 -17.41 -15.31 10.76
N GLU A 59 -18.31 -16.24 10.98
CA GLU A 59 -18.44 -17.51 10.23
C GLU A 59 -18.61 -17.28 8.72
N TYR A 60 -19.17 -16.12 8.32
CA TYR A 60 -19.37 -15.80 6.89
C TYR A 60 -18.04 -15.62 6.14
N SER A 61 -16.98 -15.27 6.85
CA SER A 61 -15.62 -15.14 6.30
C SER A 61 -14.77 -16.40 6.42
N GLN A 62 -15.23 -17.40 7.20
CA GLN A 62 -14.43 -18.58 7.51
C GLN A 62 -14.60 -19.72 6.48
N GLN A 63 -15.68 -19.70 5.72
CA GLN A 63 -15.99 -20.70 4.68
C GLN A 63 -16.60 -20.03 3.45
N PRO A 64 -16.46 -20.64 2.26
CA PRO A 64 -17.01 -20.09 1.02
C PRO A 64 -18.53 -20.32 0.92
N THR A 65 -19.31 -19.70 1.78
CA THR A 65 -20.77 -19.87 1.90
C THR A 65 -21.57 -19.08 0.86
N GLY A 66 -20.96 -18.11 0.18
CA GLY A 66 -21.66 -17.16 -0.68
C GLY A 66 -22.32 -15.99 0.09
N GLN A 67 -22.27 -16.00 1.43
CA GLN A 67 -22.70 -14.87 2.26
C GLN A 67 -21.66 -13.75 2.19
N ILE A 68 -22.12 -12.50 2.24
CA ILE A 68 -21.22 -11.35 2.30
C ILE A 68 -20.67 -11.24 3.73
N PRO A 69 -19.33 -11.33 3.95
CA PRO A 69 -18.74 -11.40 5.29
C PRO A 69 -18.41 -10.03 5.89
N TYR A 70 -18.89 -8.96 5.32
CA TYR A 70 -18.68 -7.57 5.77
C TYR A 70 -19.95 -6.75 5.60
N SER A 71 -20.10 -5.75 6.45
CA SER A 71 -21.07 -4.69 6.24
C SER A 71 -20.48 -3.58 5.38
N MET A 72 -21.33 -2.82 4.72
CA MET A 72 -20.95 -1.71 3.83
C MET A 72 -21.47 -0.38 4.35
N TYR A 73 -20.60 0.61 4.37
CA TYR A 73 -20.91 1.97 4.84
C TYR A 73 -20.48 3.00 3.80
N ASP A 74 -21.34 4.01 3.58
CA ASP A 74 -20.98 5.18 2.79
C ASP A 74 -20.40 6.25 3.70
N ILE A 75 -19.30 6.88 3.26
CA ILE A 75 -18.56 7.87 4.02
C ILE A 75 -18.46 9.14 3.19
N LEU A 76 -18.99 10.25 3.71
CA LEU A 76 -18.82 11.59 3.14
C LEU A 76 -17.79 12.34 3.97
N VAL A 77 -16.75 12.87 3.30
CA VAL A 77 -15.65 13.62 3.89
C VAL A 77 -15.68 15.04 3.35
N GLU A 78 -15.77 16.03 4.26
CA GLU A 78 -15.92 17.44 3.92
C GLU A 78 -14.96 18.30 4.74
N ARG A 79 -14.23 19.18 4.08
CA ARG A 79 -13.38 20.20 4.72
C ARG A 79 -13.43 21.48 3.92
N GLU A 80 -13.57 22.61 4.61
CA GLU A 80 -13.54 23.92 3.98
C GLU A 80 -12.20 24.14 3.26
N GLY A 81 -12.23 24.60 2.02
CA GLY A 81 -11.05 24.77 1.18
C GLY A 81 -10.61 23.51 0.41
N PHE A 82 -11.30 22.39 0.58
CA PHE A 82 -11.01 21.13 -0.12
C PHE A 82 -12.22 20.60 -0.89
N GLN A 83 -11.94 19.77 -1.88
CA GLN A 83 -12.99 19.00 -2.57
C GLN A 83 -13.55 17.93 -1.63
N SER A 84 -14.88 17.74 -1.63
CA SER A 84 -15.49 16.68 -0.85
C SER A 84 -15.23 15.31 -1.48
N ILE A 85 -15.08 14.28 -0.64
CA ILE A 85 -14.92 12.90 -1.08
C ILE A 85 -16.12 12.09 -0.60
N LEU A 86 -16.78 11.40 -1.53
CA LEU A 86 -17.80 10.41 -1.22
C LEU A 86 -17.25 9.01 -1.47
N ILE A 87 -17.13 8.21 -0.42
CA ILE A 87 -16.71 6.82 -0.50
C ILE A 87 -17.95 5.95 -0.33
N ASN A 88 -18.29 5.21 -1.36
CA ASN A 88 -19.40 4.28 -1.35
C ASN A 88 -18.91 2.88 -1.00
N ARG A 89 -19.64 2.20 -0.10
CA ARG A 89 -19.46 0.78 0.22
C ARG A 89 -18.13 0.45 0.90
N CYS A 90 -17.64 1.32 1.80
CA CYS A 90 -16.52 0.99 2.70
C CYS A 90 -16.84 -0.29 3.47
N GLN A 91 -15.93 -1.27 3.43
CA GLN A 91 -16.16 -2.61 3.99
C GLN A 91 -15.68 -2.68 5.45
N VAL A 92 -16.52 -3.24 6.32
CA VAL A 92 -16.24 -3.44 7.74
C VAL A 92 -16.47 -4.90 8.10
N PHE A 93 -15.40 -5.62 8.45
CA PHE A 93 -15.46 -7.00 8.92
C PHE A 93 -15.65 -7.08 10.43
N PRO A 94 -16.22 -8.17 10.97
CA PRO A 94 -16.32 -8.39 12.42
C PRO A 94 -14.92 -8.49 13.05
N ASP A 95 -14.79 -7.92 14.25
CA ASP A 95 -13.58 -7.91 15.08
C ASP A 95 -12.32 -7.24 14.47
N GLU A 96 -12.45 -6.66 13.28
CA GLU A 96 -11.37 -6.02 12.53
C GLU A 96 -11.45 -4.49 12.56
N LEU A 97 -10.29 -3.83 12.44
CA LEU A 97 -10.22 -2.38 12.23
C LEU A 97 -10.02 -2.06 10.75
N ALA A 98 -11.07 -1.50 10.14
CA ALA A 98 -10.99 -0.88 8.83
C ALA A 98 -10.38 0.52 8.93
N ILE A 99 -9.46 0.85 8.04
CA ILE A 99 -8.81 2.16 7.95
C ILE A 99 -9.14 2.75 6.58
N GLN A 100 -9.89 3.84 6.58
CA GLN A 100 -10.19 4.59 5.37
C GLN A 100 -9.27 5.80 5.27
N GLN A 101 -8.40 5.79 4.28
CA GLN A 101 -7.54 6.93 3.94
C GLN A 101 -8.23 7.83 2.92
N CYS A 102 -8.17 9.14 3.12
CA CYS A 102 -8.77 10.16 2.28
C CYS A 102 -7.72 11.20 1.90
N ASN A 103 -7.41 11.30 0.62
CA ASN A 103 -6.46 12.29 0.08
C ASN A 103 -7.25 13.52 -0.39
N LEU A 104 -7.32 14.55 0.45
CA LEU A 104 -8.07 15.78 0.17
C LEU A 104 -7.31 16.66 -0.83
N ILE A 105 -8.00 17.09 -1.88
CA ILE A 105 -7.48 18.00 -2.91
C ILE A 105 -7.99 19.41 -2.61
N GLU A 106 -7.09 20.41 -2.55
CA GLU A 106 -7.47 21.79 -2.34
C GLU A 106 -8.38 22.31 -3.47
N SER A 107 -9.47 22.97 -3.09
CA SER A 107 -10.38 23.59 -4.06
C SER A 107 -9.76 24.87 -4.60
N SER A 108 -9.58 24.96 -5.92
CA SER A 108 -9.20 26.22 -6.58
C SER A 108 -10.37 27.21 -6.53
N GLY A 109 -10.59 27.84 -5.38
CA GLY A 109 -11.47 28.96 -5.12
C GLY A 109 -12.87 28.93 -5.71
N ILE A 110 -13.82 28.36 -5.01
CA ILE A 110 -15.23 28.73 -4.76
C ILE A 110 -15.86 27.53 -4.05
N LEU A 111 -16.29 27.73 -2.80
CA LEU A 111 -16.99 26.72 -2.00
C LEU A 111 -18.38 26.43 -2.59
N THR A 112 -18.58 25.23 -3.07
CA THR A 112 -19.95 24.71 -3.28
C THR A 112 -20.23 23.62 -2.23
N ARG A 113 -21.03 23.96 -1.25
CA ARG A 113 -21.60 23.02 -0.28
C ARG A 113 -22.49 22.03 -1.02
N MET A 114 -22.29 20.73 -0.82
CA MET A 114 -23.24 19.73 -1.29
C MET A 114 -24.54 19.84 -0.47
N GLU A 115 -25.47 20.68 -0.89
CA GLU A 115 -26.83 20.67 -0.38
C GLU A 115 -27.62 19.63 -1.18
N ASN A 116 -28.09 18.58 -0.49
CA ASN A 116 -28.99 17.53 -0.98
C ASN A 116 -28.43 16.55 -2.02
N ILE A 117 -27.51 15.67 -1.60
CA ILE A 117 -27.25 14.46 -2.37
C ILE A 117 -28.37 13.45 -2.08
N ASN A 118 -29.39 13.40 -2.94
CA ASN A 118 -30.24 12.23 -3.09
C ASN A 118 -29.42 11.18 -3.83
N ILE A 119 -28.84 10.22 -3.11
CA ILE A 119 -28.12 9.10 -3.72
C ILE A 119 -29.18 8.12 -4.23
N PRO A 120 -29.32 7.96 -5.55
CA PRO A 120 -30.23 6.92 -6.08
C PRO A 120 -29.64 5.54 -5.77
N PRO A 121 -30.46 4.55 -5.41
CA PRO A 121 -30.01 3.17 -5.31
C PRO A 121 -29.69 2.66 -6.73
N ASN A 122 -28.51 2.11 -6.91
CA ASN A 122 -28.01 1.47 -8.12
C ASN A 122 -27.66 2.39 -9.30
N THR A 123 -26.41 2.81 -9.38
CA THR A 123 -25.77 3.11 -10.66
C THR A 123 -24.45 2.34 -10.77
N THR A 124 -24.46 1.30 -11.60
CA THR A 124 -23.30 0.60 -12.11
C THR A 124 -22.49 1.54 -13.01
N ASN A 125 -21.20 1.64 -12.73
CA ASN A 125 -20.11 2.10 -13.61
C ASN A 125 -20.37 3.27 -14.55
N SER A 126 -19.84 4.44 -14.19
CA SER A 126 -19.35 5.37 -15.21
C SER A 126 -18.16 6.17 -14.64
N SER A 127 -16.96 5.84 -15.13
CA SER A 127 -15.79 6.71 -15.05
C SER A 127 -16.08 7.99 -15.82
N GLN A 128 -16.26 9.11 -15.14
CA GLN A 128 -16.35 10.40 -15.83
C GLN A 128 -15.01 11.13 -15.71
N ASN A 129 -14.39 11.34 -16.87
CA ASN A 129 -13.33 12.32 -17.09
C ASN A 129 -13.86 13.72 -16.74
N ASN A 130 -13.25 14.39 -15.79
CA ASN A 130 -13.57 15.76 -15.45
C ASN A 130 -12.51 16.72 -15.98
N GLN A 131 -12.89 17.45 -17.02
CA GLN A 131 -12.28 18.74 -17.36
C GLN A 131 -13.09 19.86 -16.68
N GLY A 132 -12.44 20.57 -15.76
CA GLY A 132 -12.77 21.94 -15.36
C GLY A 132 -14.09 22.17 -14.63
N GLY A 133 -14.02 22.28 -13.30
CA GLY A 133 -15.10 22.79 -12.44
C GLY A 133 -15.28 21.90 -11.18
N ASN A 134 -15.39 22.51 -10.02
CA ASN A 134 -15.58 21.91 -8.67
C ASN A 134 -16.25 20.52 -8.69
N THR A 135 -15.48 19.47 -8.90
CA THR A 135 -16.01 18.11 -8.95
C THR A 135 -15.58 17.38 -7.69
N ASN A 136 -16.57 16.95 -6.95
CA ASN A 136 -16.39 16.07 -5.81
C ASN A 136 -15.85 14.72 -6.26
N GLU A 137 -14.89 14.17 -5.53
CA GLU A 137 -14.37 12.84 -5.80
C GLU A 137 -15.36 11.78 -5.32
N ILE A 138 -15.68 10.80 -6.16
CA ILE A 138 -16.52 9.66 -5.80
C ILE A 138 -15.70 8.38 -5.95
N ILE A 139 -15.51 7.68 -4.85
CA ILE A 139 -14.83 6.39 -4.77
C ILE A 139 -15.87 5.30 -4.57
N ASN A 140 -15.92 4.33 -5.49
CA ASN A 140 -16.81 3.19 -5.39
C ASN A 140 -16.00 1.93 -5.07
N ILE A 141 -16.18 1.38 -3.87
CA ILE A 141 -15.52 0.15 -3.44
C ILE A 141 -16.34 -1.04 -3.96
N GLY A 142 -15.71 -1.83 -4.84
CA GLY A 142 -16.29 -3.06 -5.35
C GLY A 142 -16.29 -4.19 -4.31
N PRO A 143 -16.98 -5.30 -4.58
CA PRO A 143 -16.93 -6.47 -3.71
C PRO A 143 -15.50 -7.02 -3.63
N ASN A 144 -15.18 -7.69 -2.50
CA ASN A 144 -13.95 -8.47 -2.40
C ASN A 144 -13.96 -9.61 -3.44
N THR A 145 -12.81 -9.98 -4.00
CA THR A 145 -12.72 -10.97 -5.08
C THR A 145 -13.34 -12.32 -4.71
N LEU A 146 -13.29 -12.70 -3.44
CA LEU A 146 -13.89 -13.95 -2.97
C LEU A 146 -15.43 -13.96 -3.02
N ASN A 147 -16.05 -12.79 -3.11
CA ASN A 147 -17.51 -12.60 -3.22
C ASN A 147 -17.94 -11.99 -4.55
N GLY A 148 -17.01 -11.66 -5.43
CA GLY A 148 -17.29 -11.07 -6.74
C GLY A 148 -17.45 -12.13 -7.84
N ASN A 149 -17.99 -11.68 -8.97
CA ASN A 149 -17.99 -12.47 -10.22
C ASN A 149 -16.84 -11.94 -11.11
N TYR A 150 -15.66 -12.52 -10.94
CA TYR A 150 -14.46 -12.08 -11.65
C TYR A 150 -14.20 -12.93 -12.89
N PRO A 151 -13.61 -12.33 -13.95
CA PRO A 151 -13.20 -13.09 -15.12
C PRO A 151 -12.13 -14.11 -14.74
N GLU A 152 -12.11 -15.21 -15.45
CA GLU A 152 -11.05 -16.21 -15.36
C GLU A 152 -9.70 -15.55 -15.64
N LYS A 153 -8.68 -15.88 -14.83
CA LYS A 153 -7.34 -15.33 -15.00
C LYS A 153 -6.72 -15.85 -16.28
N ILE A 154 -6.17 -14.96 -17.09
CA ILE A 154 -5.45 -15.33 -18.31
C ILE A 154 -4.07 -15.83 -17.90
N PRO A 155 -3.71 -17.12 -18.14
CA PRO A 155 -2.39 -17.63 -17.84
C PRO A 155 -1.33 -16.91 -18.68
N GLU A 156 -0.13 -16.74 -18.09
CA GLU A 156 1.02 -16.35 -18.88
C GLU A 156 1.32 -17.46 -19.88
N GLU A 157 1.46 -17.10 -21.13
CA GLU A 157 1.91 -18.07 -22.14
C GLU A 157 3.38 -18.40 -21.86
N VAL A 158 3.65 -19.66 -21.59
CA VAL A 158 4.98 -20.17 -21.24
C VAL A 158 6.01 -19.86 -22.32
N ASP A 159 5.57 -19.69 -23.56
CA ASP A 159 6.40 -19.52 -24.76
C ASP A 159 6.48 -18.08 -25.27
N LYS A 160 5.90 -17.10 -24.54
CA LYS A 160 6.11 -15.68 -24.92
C LYS A 160 7.52 -15.26 -24.48
N PRO A 161 8.46 -15.11 -25.41
CA PRO A 161 9.74 -14.54 -25.04
C PRO A 161 9.50 -13.16 -24.43
N LEU A 162 10.16 -12.89 -23.29
CA LEU A 162 10.17 -11.55 -22.75
C LEU A 162 10.61 -10.59 -23.88
N PRO A 163 9.91 -9.51 -24.11
CA PRO A 163 10.36 -8.51 -25.08
C PRO A 163 11.78 -8.06 -24.68
N PRO A 164 12.66 -7.78 -25.64
CA PRO A 164 13.96 -7.23 -25.31
C PRO A 164 13.76 -5.95 -24.49
N PRO A 165 14.55 -5.73 -23.43
CA PRO A 165 14.41 -4.53 -22.62
C PRO A 165 14.60 -3.31 -23.51
N THR A 166 13.65 -2.39 -23.48
CA THR A 166 13.69 -1.15 -24.28
C THR A 166 14.82 -0.22 -23.88
N SER A 167 15.32 -0.35 -22.65
CA SER A 167 16.40 0.46 -22.07
C SER A 167 17.78 -0.21 -22.11
N GLY A 168 17.88 -1.47 -22.53
CA GLY A 168 19.15 -2.24 -22.50
C GLY A 168 19.66 -2.56 -21.08
N VAL A 169 18.97 -2.15 -20.04
CA VAL A 169 19.36 -2.37 -18.65
C VAL A 169 18.28 -3.18 -17.95
N VAL A 170 18.44 -4.51 -17.97
CA VAL A 170 17.73 -5.38 -17.03
C VAL A 170 18.26 -5.05 -15.63
N LEU A 171 17.39 -4.81 -14.67
CA LEU A 171 17.79 -4.62 -13.27
C LEU A 171 18.66 -5.81 -12.85
N PRO A 172 19.90 -5.62 -12.37
CA PRO A 172 20.79 -6.73 -12.03
C PRO A 172 20.26 -7.55 -10.83
N LYS A 173 19.39 -6.94 -10.04
CA LYS A 173 18.74 -7.52 -8.86
C LYS A 173 17.30 -7.00 -8.75
N PRO A 174 16.40 -7.76 -8.12
CA PRO A 174 15.06 -7.25 -7.76
C PRO A 174 15.17 -6.05 -6.83
N VAL A 175 14.44 -5.00 -7.15
CA VAL A 175 14.36 -3.76 -6.36
C VAL A 175 12.91 -3.55 -5.95
N VAL A 176 12.66 -3.34 -4.68
CA VAL A 176 11.36 -2.87 -4.19
C VAL A 176 11.26 -1.38 -4.50
N PRO A 177 10.31 -0.95 -5.35
CA PRO A 177 10.18 0.46 -5.68
C PRO A 177 9.52 1.23 -4.54
N GLU A 178 9.71 2.54 -4.48
CA GLU A 178 8.94 3.41 -3.59
C GLU A 178 7.50 3.55 -4.07
N PHE A 179 7.31 3.74 -5.39
CA PHE A 179 6.01 3.88 -6.03
C PHE A 179 5.81 2.82 -7.12
N ILE A 180 4.57 2.50 -7.36
CA ILE A 180 4.12 1.67 -8.47
C ILE A 180 3.04 2.41 -9.26
N VAL A 181 3.03 2.26 -10.59
CA VAL A 181 2.00 2.82 -11.46
C VAL A 181 1.01 1.73 -11.82
N VAL A 182 -0.23 1.88 -11.35
CA VAL A 182 -1.33 0.94 -11.56
C VAL A 182 -2.25 1.46 -12.65
N HIS A 183 -2.44 0.67 -13.70
CA HIS A 183 -3.39 0.95 -14.77
C HIS A 183 -4.78 0.40 -14.40
N ALA A 184 -5.78 1.28 -14.30
CA ALA A 184 -7.12 0.92 -13.82
C ALA A 184 -8.01 0.34 -14.95
N GLY A 185 -7.51 -0.65 -15.65
CA GLY A 185 -8.22 -1.33 -16.75
C GLY A 185 -7.43 -2.48 -17.34
N GLY A 186 -7.98 -3.13 -18.35
CA GLY A 186 -7.22 -4.10 -19.13
C GLY A 186 -6.04 -3.44 -19.88
N PRO A 187 -4.93 -4.15 -20.12
CA PRO A 187 -3.67 -3.55 -20.56
C PRO A 187 -3.72 -2.80 -21.90
N ASN A 188 -4.77 -2.99 -22.68
CA ASN A 188 -4.99 -2.31 -23.96
C ASN A 188 -6.07 -1.21 -23.90
N ASN A 189 -6.66 -0.97 -22.73
CA ASN A 189 -7.63 0.11 -22.55
C ASN A 189 -6.91 1.45 -22.37
N THR A 190 -6.67 2.19 -23.45
CA THR A 190 -5.95 3.47 -23.43
C THR A 190 -6.72 4.61 -22.76
N SER A 191 -8.00 4.46 -22.48
CA SER A 191 -8.82 5.46 -21.79
C SER A 191 -8.83 5.28 -20.25
N ALA A 192 -8.34 4.15 -19.74
CA ALA A 192 -8.27 3.92 -18.32
C ALA A 192 -7.16 4.77 -17.66
N PRO A 193 -7.41 5.32 -16.46
CA PRO A 193 -6.42 6.13 -15.76
C PRO A 193 -5.26 5.28 -15.21
N ASN A 194 -4.13 5.95 -15.01
CA ASN A 194 -2.99 5.40 -14.26
C ASN A 194 -2.90 6.07 -12.90
N TYR A 195 -2.79 5.27 -11.84
CA TYR A 195 -2.57 5.73 -10.48
C TYR A 195 -1.13 5.44 -10.04
N LYS A 196 -0.40 6.48 -9.64
CA LYS A 196 0.90 6.34 -9.00
C LYS A 196 0.68 6.28 -7.50
N VAL A 197 0.97 5.14 -6.87
CA VAL A 197 0.74 4.91 -5.44
C VAL A 197 2.00 4.39 -4.77
N LEU A 198 2.15 4.59 -3.45
CA LEU A 198 3.22 3.96 -2.70
C LEU A 198 3.13 2.44 -2.81
N TYR A 199 4.25 1.78 -3.02
CA TYR A 199 4.31 0.33 -3.20
C TYR A 199 3.66 -0.45 -2.04
N LYS A 200 3.94 -0.04 -0.80
CA LYS A 200 3.34 -0.67 0.38
C LYS A 200 1.82 -0.51 0.41
N GLU A 201 1.33 0.69 0.10
CA GLU A 201 -0.12 0.96 0.04
C GLU A 201 -0.79 0.19 -1.10
N TYR A 202 -0.09 -0.01 -2.22
CA TYR A 202 -0.55 -0.90 -3.28
C TYR A 202 -0.74 -2.34 -2.78
N VAL A 203 0.26 -2.91 -2.11
CA VAL A 203 0.19 -4.29 -1.59
C VAL A 203 -0.93 -4.44 -0.55
N LYS A 204 -1.09 -3.46 0.36
CA LYS A 204 -2.19 -3.43 1.35
C LYS A 204 -3.56 -3.38 0.67
N ASN A 205 -3.69 -2.54 -0.35
CA ASN A 205 -4.92 -2.39 -1.13
C ASN A 205 -5.29 -3.69 -1.84
N VAL A 206 -4.34 -4.29 -2.57
CA VAL A 206 -4.54 -5.58 -3.27
C VAL A 206 -4.96 -6.67 -2.28
N ALA A 207 -4.22 -6.86 -1.19
CA ALA A 207 -4.56 -7.87 -0.19
C ALA A 207 -5.96 -7.62 0.41
N SER A 208 -6.31 -6.35 0.67
CA SER A 208 -7.65 -6.00 1.15
C SER A 208 -8.75 -6.19 0.10
N CYS A 209 -8.43 -6.17 -1.22
CA CYS A 209 -9.35 -6.52 -2.29
C CYS A 209 -9.59 -8.03 -2.40
N GLU A 210 -8.59 -8.84 -2.11
CA GLU A 210 -8.52 -10.22 -2.58
C GLU A 210 -8.64 -11.29 -1.50
N ILE A 211 -8.33 -10.96 -0.23
CA ILE A 211 -8.48 -11.88 0.90
C ILE A 211 -9.26 -11.24 2.04
N TYR A 212 -9.69 -12.04 3.01
CA TYR A 212 -10.37 -11.52 4.18
C TYR A 212 -9.38 -11.26 5.32
N SER A 213 -9.51 -10.10 5.95
CA SER A 213 -8.70 -9.68 7.08
C SER A 213 -8.88 -10.56 8.34
N THR A 214 -9.99 -11.25 8.40
CA THR A 214 -10.36 -12.18 9.50
C THR A 214 -9.71 -13.57 9.38
N TRP A 215 -8.90 -13.82 8.36
CA TRP A 215 -8.22 -15.08 8.17
C TRP A 215 -7.00 -15.23 9.11
N PRO A 216 -6.52 -16.47 9.38
CA PRO A 216 -5.30 -16.67 10.16
C PRO A 216 -4.12 -15.88 9.60
N GLU A 217 -3.29 -15.33 10.47
CA GLU A 217 -2.11 -14.54 10.07
C GLU A 217 -1.19 -15.30 9.10
N SER A 218 -1.00 -16.61 9.33
CA SER A 218 -0.20 -17.44 8.42
C SER A 218 -0.76 -17.49 7.00
N THR A 219 -2.08 -17.49 6.86
CA THR A 219 -2.77 -17.43 5.56
C THR A 219 -2.59 -16.05 4.93
N ILE A 220 -2.80 -14.97 5.71
CA ILE A 220 -2.61 -13.59 5.22
C ILE A 220 -1.16 -13.42 4.74
N ARG A 221 -0.17 -13.85 5.51
CA ARG A 221 1.27 -13.79 5.14
C ARG A 221 1.56 -14.56 3.85
N ALA A 222 1.05 -15.78 3.70
CA ALA A 222 1.27 -16.57 2.49
C ALA A 222 0.72 -15.87 1.23
N ASN A 223 -0.49 -15.31 1.31
CA ASN A 223 -1.10 -14.55 0.21
C ASN A 223 -0.34 -13.24 -0.05
N VAL A 224 0.07 -12.50 0.98
CA VAL A 224 0.86 -11.28 0.82
C VAL A 224 2.22 -11.56 0.18
N TYR A 225 2.93 -12.64 0.56
CA TYR A 225 4.15 -13.06 -0.13
C TYR A 225 3.91 -13.34 -1.63
N ALA A 226 2.79 -13.98 -1.97
CA ALA A 226 2.43 -14.22 -3.35
C ALA A 226 2.16 -12.91 -4.10
N ILE A 227 1.40 -11.97 -3.53
CA ILE A 227 1.13 -10.64 -4.11
C ILE A 227 2.44 -9.88 -4.33
N ILE A 228 3.33 -9.83 -3.33
CA ILE A 228 4.63 -9.18 -3.42
C ILE A 228 5.48 -9.78 -4.55
N SER A 229 5.58 -11.12 -4.59
CA SER A 229 6.42 -11.81 -5.57
C SER A 229 5.92 -11.63 -6.99
N PHE A 230 4.61 -11.71 -7.19
CA PHE A 230 3.98 -11.43 -8.49
C PHE A 230 4.26 -9.98 -8.93
N THR A 231 4.04 -9.01 -8.05
CA THR A 231 4.27 -7.59 -8.34
C THR A 231 5.72 -7.32 -8.69
N LEU A 232 6.66 -7.84 -7.89
CA LEU A 232 8.10 -7.67 -8.16
C LEU A 232 8.55 -8.42 -9.42
N ASN A 233 7.89 -9.52 -9.80
CA ASN A 233 8.13 -10.18 -11.08
C ASN A 233 7.77 -9.24 -12.24
N ARG A 234 6.58 -8.61 -12.20
CA ARG A 234 6.14 -7.65 -13.23
C ARG A 234 7.13 -6.49 -13.41
N ILE A 235 7.63 -5.96 -12.29
CA ILE A 235 8.60 -4.86 -12.29
C ILE A 235 9.97 -5.34 -12.78
N TYR A 236 10.47 -6.45 -12.26
CA TYR A 236 11.78 -6.98 -12.60
C TYR A 236 11.91 -7.38 -14.07
N THR A 237 10.85 -7.96 -14.64
CA THR A 237 10.79 -8.36 -16.05
C THR A 237 10.39 -7.23 -16.98
N GLU A 238 10.10 -6.04 -16.47
CA GLU A 238 9.55 -4.91 -17.23
C GLU A 238 8.34 -5.32 -18.10
N TRP A 239 7.49 -6.22 -17.57
CA TRP A 239 6.46 -6.91 -18.33
C TRP A 239 5.59 -5.99 -19.19
N TYR A 240 5.13 -4.87 -18.62
CA TYR A 240 4.36 -3.86 -19.36
C TYR A 240 5.24 -2.78 -19.96
N ARG A 241 6.24 -2.30 -19.22
CA ARG A 241 7.19 -1.27 -19.68
C ARG A 241 7.92 -1.73 -20.94
N GLY A 242 8.40 -2.98 -20.97
CA GLY A 242 9.04 -3.59 -22.14
C GLY A 242 8.11 -3.73 -23.37
N LYS A 243 6.79 -3.64 -23.18
CA LYS A 243 5.79 -3.61 -24.25
C LYS A 243 5.33 -2.18 -24.61
N GLY A 244 6.09 -1.17 -24.19
CA GLY A 244 5.79 0.24 -24.49
C GLY A 244 4.64 0.84 -23.67
N LYS A 245 4.23 0.18 -22.57
CA LYS A 245 3.20 0.71 -21.66
C LYS A 245 3.84 1.66 -20.63
N ASN A 246 3.08 2.64 -20.17
CA ASN A 246 3.52 3.64 -19.20
C ASN A 246 3.10 3.30 -17.75
N PHE A 247 2.85 2.04 -17.46
CA PHE A 247 2.47 1.50 -16.15
C PHE A 247 3.22 0.20 -15.84
N ASP A 248 3.18 -0.21 -14.58
CA ASP A 248 3.91 -1.38 -14.08
C ASP A 248 3.01 -2.60 -13.93
N ILE A 249 1.71 -2.39 -13.64
CA ILE A 249 0.74 -3.43 -13.36
C ILE A 249 -0.68 -2.92 -13.66
N THR A 250 -1.63 -3.84 -13.85
CA THR A 250 -3.05 -3.50 -14.04
C THR A 250 -3.88 -3.82 -12.79
N ASN A 251 -5.10 -3.25 -12.71
CA ASN A 251 -6.09 -3.64 -11.70
C ASN A 251 -7.05 -4.73 -12.22
N SER A 252 -6.76 -5.34 -13.34
CA SER A 252 -7.60 -6.40 -13.94
C SER A 252 -7.20 -7.76 -13.40
N THR A 253 -8.12 -8.43 -12.70
CA THR A 253 -7.91 -9.79 -12.15
C THR A 253 -7.72 -10.85 -13.23
N ALA A 254 -8.08 -10.57 -14.48
CA ALA A 254 -7.77 -11.45 -15.60
C ALA A 254 -6.26 -11.48 -15.92
N TYR A 255 -5.54 -10.40 -15.64
CA TYR A 255 -4.11 -10.26 -15.94
C TYR A 255 -3.24 -10.25 -14.69
N ASP A 256 -3.61 -9.43 -13.69
CA ASP A 256 -2.80 -9.17 -12.50
C ASP A 256 -3.64 -9.29 -11.22
N HIS A 257 -3.83 -8.19 -10.50
CA HIS A 257 -4.45 -8.14 -9.18
C HIS A 257 -5.72 -7.29 -9.16
N ALA A 258 -6.62 -7.58 -8.21
CA ALA A 258 -7.65 -6.63 -7.87
C ALA A 258 -7.04 -5.42 -7.14
N PHE A 259 -7.37 -4.24 -7.60
CA PHE A 259 -6.97 -2.97 -6.98
C PHE A 259 -8.09 -1.96 -7.16
N THR A 260 -8.47 -1.26 -6.10
CA THR A 260 -9.45 -0.15 -6.16
C THR A 260 -8.82 1.08 -5.52
N TYR A 261 -8.55 2.11 -6.32
CA TYR A 261 -7.99 3.37 -5.80
C TYR A 261 -8.91 3.95 -4.71
N GLY A 262 -8.32 4.34 -3.58
CA GLY A 262 -9.02 4.98 -2.46
C GLY A 262 -9.87 4.04 -1.58
N ARG A 263 -9.84 2.71 -1.79
CA ARG A 263 -10.54 1.79 -0.90
C ARG A 263 -9.94 1.76 0.51
N ASN A 264 -10.74 1.37 1.50
CA ASN A 264 -10.25 1.08 2.85
C ASN A 264 -9.34 -0.15 2.89
N ILE A 265 -8.38 -0.13 3.80
CA ILE A 265 -7.50 -1.25 4.15
C ILE A 265 -7.84 -1.77 5.56
N PHE A 266 -7.26 -2.89 5.97
CA PHE A 266 -7.49 -3.49 7.28
C PHE A 266 -6.18 -3.52 8.09
N GLU A 267 -6.27 -3.28 9.41
CA GLU A 267 -5.10 -3.19 10.28
C GLU A 267 -4.28 -4.49 10.29
N SER A 268 -4.93 -5.66 10.40
CA SER A 268 -4.28 -6.97 10.37
C SER A 268 -3.48 -7.21 9.10
N ILE A 269 -4.06 -6.89 7.93
CA ILE A 269 -3.37 -6.96 6.63
C ILE A 269 -2.24 -5.94 6.57
N SER A 270 -2.49 -4.71 7.03
CA SER A 270 -1.50 -3.64 7.02
C SER A 270 -0.26 -4.00 7.84
N ALA A 271 -0.45 -4.57 9.03
CA ALA A 271 0.63 -5.03 9.89
C ALA A 271 1.50 -6.11 9.21
N VAL A 272 0.87 -7.10 8.57
CA VAL A 272 1.58 -8.13 7.82
C VAL A 272 2.39 -7.53 6.67
N VAL A 273 1.78 -6.65 5.85
CA VAL A 273 2.49 -6.02 4.74
C VAL A 273 3.68 -5.19 5.24
N ASP A 274 3.51 -4.42 6.33
CA ASP A 274 4.58 -3.62 6.90
C ASP A 274 5.77 -4.44 7.39
N ASP A 275 5.52 -5.66 7.85
CA ASP A 275 6.56 -6.60 8.29
C ASP A 275 7.32 -7.25 7.12
N ILE A 276 6.63 -7.61 6.02
CA ILE A 276 7.21 -8.46 4.98
C ILE A 276 7.32 -7.83 3.59
N PHE A 277 6.98 -6.55 3.39
CA PHE A 277 6.85 -5.89 2.08
C PHE A 277 8.09 -5.99 1.17
N ALA A 278 9.26 -6.22 1.75
CA ALA A 278 10.52 -6.35 1.01
C ALA A 278 10.94 -7.82 0.77
N THR A 279 10.14 -8.79 1.23
CA THR A 279 10.45 -10.21 1.12
C THR A 279 9.61 -10.86 0.02
N TYR A 280 10.26 -11.55 -0.90
CA TYR A 280 9.62 -12.17 -2.05
C TYR A 280 10.06 -13.63 -2.21
N ILE A 281 9.30 -14.39 -3.00
CA ILE A 281 9.54 -15.79 -3.32
C ILE A 281 10.39 -15.86 -4.60
N ARG A 282 11.39 -16.71 -4.62
CA ARG A 282 12.12 -17.08 -5.85
C ARG A 282 12.40 -18.58 -5.88
N ARG A 283 12.73 -19.12 -7.04
CA ARG A 283 13.31 -20.45 -7.14
C ARG A 283 14.74 -20.44 -6.62
N ILE A 284 15.14 -21.48 -5.90
CA ILE A 284 16.51 -21.63 -5.38
C ILE A 284 17.51 -21.49 -6.54
N GLY A 285 18.52 -20.65 -6.35
CA GLY A 285 19.53 -20.36 -7.36
C GLY A 285 19.09 -19.42 -8.51
N ARG A 286 17.87 -18.91 -8.51
CA ARG A 286 17.39 -17.91 -9.46
C ARG A 286 17.36 -16.52 -8.82
N LYS A 287 17.57 -15.46 -9.62
CA LYS A 287 17.47 -14.07 -9.14
C LYS A 287 16.05 -13.50 -9.27
N GLN A 288 15.35 -13.95 -10.28
CA GLN A 288 14.03 -13.43 -10.64
C GLN A 288 12.97 -13.78 -9.57
N PRO A 289 12.17 -12.83 -9.12
CA PRO A 289 10.98 -13.11 -8.31
C PRO A 289 10.06 -14.11 -9.05
N LEU A 290 9.53 -15.07 -8.32
CA LEU A 290 8.61 -16.05 -8.89
C LEU A 290 7.32 -15.35 -9.33
N LEU A 291 6.82 -15.69 -10.52
CA LEU A 291 5.48 -15.29 -10.94
C LEU A 291 4.46 -16.17 -10.21
N THR A 292 4.07 -15.72 -9.04
CA THR A 292 3.19 -16.43 -8.11
C THR A 292 1.73 -16.20 -8.49
N GLN A 293 1.27 -16.85 -9.56
CA GLN A 293 -0.14 -16.80 -9.93
C GLN A 293 -1.00 -17.53 -8.89
N TYR A 294 -2.22 -17.04 -8.70
CA TYR A 294 -3.20 -17.63 -7.78
C TYR A 294 -4.63 -17.30 -8.23
N CYS A 295 -5.61 -17.97 -7.65
CA CYS A 295 -7.04 -17.68 -7.80
C CYS A 295 -7.79 -18.01 -6.51
N ASP A 296 -9.11 -17.78 -6.47
CA ASP A 296 -9.91 -18.10 -5.29
C ASP A 296 -10.01 -19.62 -5.01
N GLY A 297 -9.94 -20.43 -6.05
CA GLY A 297 -10.04 -21.90 -5.96
C GLY A 297 -11.46 -22.41 -5.79
N LYS A 298 -12.47 -21.54 -5.95
CA LYS A 298 -13.89 -21.89 -5.87
C LYS A 298 -14.65 -21.46 -7.13
N ASN A 299 -14.63 -20.16 -7.44
CA ASN A 299 -15.31 -19.62 -8.61
C ASN A 299 -14.45 -19.73 -9.87
N VAL A 300 -13.14 -19.76 -9.68
CA VAL A 300 -12.13 -19.89 -10.75
C VAL A 300 -11.22 -21.06 -10.46
N THR A 301 -10.96 -21.89 -11.49
CA THR A 301 -10.02 -23.02 -11.40
C THR A 301 -8.60 -22.53 -11.67
N CYS A 302 -7.67 -22.90 -10.80
CA CYS A 302 -6.24 -22.61 -10.95
C CYS A 302 -5.46 -23.83 -11.44
N PRO A 303 -4.79 -23.78 -12.59
CA PRO A 303 -3.94 -24.88 -13.03
C PRO A 303 -2.60 -24.89 -12.26
N GLY A 304 -2.54 -25.60 -11.13
CA GLY A 304 -1.32 -25.76 -10.34
C GLY A 304 -0.82 -24.49 -9.62
N TRP A 305 -1.69 -23.50 -9.43
CA TRP A 305 -1.39 -22.27 -8.68
C TRP A 305 -1.93 -22.36 -7.26
N MET A 306 -1.54 -21.41 -6.42
CA MET A 306 -2.12 -21.28 -5.09
C MET A 306 -3.60 -20.91 -5.18
N THR A 307 -4.42 -21.61 -4.39
CA THR A 307 -5.81 -21.22 -4.19
C THR A 307 -5.95 -20.49 -2.87
N GLN A 308 -6.64 -19.34 -2.87
CA GLN A 308 -6.82 -18.52 -1.66
C GLN A 308 -7.59 -19.30 -0.58
N TRP A 309 -8.69 -19.99 -0.93
CA TRP A 309 -9.40 -20.88 0.02
C TRP A 309 -8.58 -22.09 0.44
N GLY A 310 -7.72 -22.63 -0.43
CA GLY A 310 -6.79 -23.71 -0.08
C GLY A 310 -5.72 -23.24 0.91
N SER A 311 -5.20 -22.01 0.74
CA SER A 311 -4.26 -21.42 1.69
C SER A 311 -4.91 -21.19 3.06
N LYS A 312 -6.19 -20.78 3.09
CA LYS A 312 -7.00 -20.66 4.31
C LYS A 312 -7.15 -22.02 5.01
N TYR A 313 -7.52 -23.05 4.27
CA TYR A 313 -7.65 -24.40 4.81
C TYR A 313 -6.36 -24.90 5.48
N LEU A 314 -5.20 -24.66 4.87
CA LEU A 314 -3.90 -25.02 5.45
C LEU A 314 -3.56 -24.17 6.67
N GLY A 315 -3.87 -22.88 6.64
CA GLY A 315 -3.69 -21.98 7.77
C GLY A 315 -4.53 -22.38 8.98
N ASP A 316 -5.78 -22.81 8.77
CA ASP A 316 -6.64 -23.35 9.84
C ASP A 316 -6.08 -24.62 10.48
N GLN A 317 -5.26 -25.38 9.75
CA GLN A 317 -4.53 -26.54 10.27
C GLN A 317 -3.22 -26.16 10.97
N GLY A 318 -2.95 -24.86 11.16
CA GLY A 318 -1.74 -24.37 11.81
C GLY A 318 -0.47 -24.43 10.94
N ARG A 319 -0.61 -24.54 9.62
CA ARG A 319 0.54 -24.52 8.72
C ARG A 319 1.18 -23.12 8.72
N THR A 320 2.50 -23.11 8.70
CA THR A 320 3.29 -21.88 8.55
C THR A 320 3.11 -21.28 7.15
N PRO A 321 3.37 -19.96 6.96
CA PRO A 321 3.31 -19.35 5.63
C PRO A 321 4.20 -20.07 4.60
N TYR A 322 5.38 -20.53 4.99
CA TYR A 322 6.30 -21.25 4.12
C TYR A 322 5.76 -22.62 3.72
N GLU A 323 5.18 -23.40 4.65
CA GLU A 323 4.52 -24.67 4.33
C GLU A 323 3.33 -24.48 3.39
N ILE A 324 2.54 -23.43 3.58
CA ILE A 324 1.45 -23.07 2.67
C ILE A 324 2.01 -22.81 1.27
N LEU A 325 3.03 -21.97 1.14
CA LEU A 325 3.62 -21.62 -0.14
C LEU A 325 4.25 -22.84 -0.84
N THR A 326 5.00 -23.68 -0.13
CA THR A 326 5.63 -24.88 -0.70
C THR A 326 4.61 -25.92 -1.14
N ASN A 327 3.45 -25.99 -0.49
CA ASN A 327 2.37 -26.87 -0.91
C ASN A 327 1.88 -26.58 -2.34
N PHE A 328 1.88 -25.28 -2.73
CA PHE A 328 1.37 -24.87 -4.05
C PHE A 328 2.47 -24.62 -5.07
N TYR A 329 3.59 -24.03 -4.67
CA TYR A 329 4.64 -23.62 -5.59
C TYR A 329 5.84 -24.59 -5.63
N GLY A 330 5.81 -25.65 -4.81
CA GLY A 330 6.86 -26.66 -4.74
C GLY A 330 7.94 -26.34 -3.70
N SER A 331 8.74 -27.36 -3.34
CA SER A 331 9.76 -27.26 -2.28
C SER A 331 11.07 -26.59 -2.70
N ASP A 332 11.21 -26.26 -3.99
CA ASP A 332 12.38 -25.60 -4.56
C ASP A 332 12.30 -24.06 -4.54
N ILE A 333 11.48 -23.50 -3.65
CA ILE A 333 11.35 -22.06 -3.44
C ILE A 333 12.07 -21.63 -2.17
N GLU A 334 12.46 -20.36 -2.15
CA GLU A 334 12.99 -19.67 -0.97
C GLU A 334 12.40 -18.27 -0.83
N LEU A 335 12.29 -17.80 0.41
CA LEU A 335 11.93 -16.42 0.74
C LEU A 335 13.20 -15.58 0.85
N VAL A 336 13.25 -14.47 0.13
CA VAL A 336 14.44 -13.60 0.06
C VAL A 336 14.04 -12.15 0.26
N THR A 337 14.73 -11.46 1.16
CA THR A 337 14.56 -10.01 1.33
C THR A 337 15.35 -9.28 0.24
N ALA A 338 14.71 -8.31 -0.42
CA ALA A 338 15.34 -7.50 -1.44
C ALA A 338 16.50 -6.68 -0.86
N GLU A 339 17.65 -6.74 -1.51
CA GLU A 339 18.84 -5.97 -1.10
C GLU A 339 18.66 -4.45 -1.31
N GLN A 340 17.79 -4.06 -2.23
CA GLN A 340 17.51 -2.66 -2.54
C GLN A 340 16.02 -2.38 -2.38
N VAL A 341 15.71 -1.44 -1.50
CA VAL A 341 14.38 -0.89 -1.29
C VAL A 341 14.47 0.61 -1.52
N LYS A 342 13.83 1.11 -2.58
CA LYS A 342 13.76 2.56 -2.82
C LYS A 342 12.91 3.23 -1.73
N GLY A 343 13.24 4.47 -1.41
CA GLY A 343 12.55 5.20 -0.34
C GLY A 343 13.05 4.89 1.08
N ILE A 344 13.91 3.87 1.27
CA ILE A 344 14.61 3.64 2.55
C ILE A 344 15.97 4.32 2.48
N PRO A 345 16.32 5.17 3.46
CA PRO A 345 17.60 5.83 3.49
C PRO A 345 18.76 4.82 3.51
N LYS A 346 19.79 5.11 2.73
CA LYS A 346 21.03 4.35 2.76
C LYS A 346 21.84 4.69 4.00
N SER A 347 22.73 3.80 4.39
CA SER A 347 23.74 4.08 5.41
C SER A 347 24.72 5.17 4.94
N TYR A 348 25.29 5.91 5.89
CA TYR A 348 26.34 6.88 5.61
C TYR A 348 27.52 6.20 4.89
N PRO A 349 28.04 6.80 3.80
CA PRO A 349 29.04 6.14 2.94
C PRO A 349 30.44 6.07 3.56
N GLY A 350 30.66 6.69 4.73
CA GLY A 350 31.96 6.71 5.39
C GLY A 350 32.83 7.93 5.02
N TYR A 351 32.30 8.86 4.22
CA TYR A 351 32.97 10.12 3.83
C TYR A 351 31.95 11.23 3.62
N ASP A 352 32.38 12.46 3.85
CA ASP A 352 31.54 13.64 3.70
C ASP A 352 31.29 13.96 2.22
N LEU A 353 30.04 14.37 1.91
CA LEU A 353 29.71 14.88 0.59
C LEU A 353 29.87 16.41 0.60
N ILE A 354 30.72 16.90 -0.28
CA ILE A 354 31.09 18.31 -0.45
C ILE A 354 30.90 18.73 -1.91
N VAL A 355 31.00 20.02 -2.19
CA VAL A 355 31.01 20.53 -3.57
C VAL A 355 32.11 19.84 -4.37
N GLY A 356 31.72 19.25 -5.51
CA GLY A 356 32.58 18.42 -6.35
C GLY A 356 32.43 16.91 -6.14
N SER A 357 31.77 16.46 -5.06
CA SER A 357 31.42 15.03 -4.90
C SER A 357 30.46 14.58 -5.99
N THR A 358 30.63 13.34 -6.46
CA THR A 358 29.76 12.75 -7.48
C THR A 358 29.43 11.30 -7.12
N GLY A 359 28.28 10.81 -7.58
CA GLY A 359 27.90 9.41 -7.45
C GLY A 359 26.48 9.16 -6.90
N PRO A 360 26.16 7.88 -6.69
CA PRO A 360 24.83 7.48 -6.26
C PRO A 360 24.46 7.95 -4.83
N GLU A 361 25.46 8.25 -3.98
CA GLU A 361 25.23 8.80 -2.65
C GLU A 361 24.77 10.24 -2.73
N VAL A 362 25.37 11.05 -3.62
CA VAL A 362 24.94 12.41 -3.91
C VAL A 362 23.52 12.42 -4.46
N GLN A 363 23.24 11.55 -5.44
CA GLN A 363 21.91 11.42 -6.02
C GLN A 363 20.86 11.07 -4.96
N SER A 364 21.20 10.19 -4.00
CA SER A 364 20.30 9.84 -2.89
C SER A 364 19.99 11.04 -1.99
N ILE A 365 20.99 11.86 -1.64
CA ILE A 365 20.78 13.07 -0.85
C ILE A 365 19.94 14.10 -1.60
N GLN A 366 20.15 14.27 -2.90
CA GLN A 366 19.33 15.15 -3.74
C GLN A 366 17.87 14.68 -3.80
N GLU A 367 17.64 13.38 -3.92
CA GLU A 367 16.32 12.76 -3.86
C GLU A 367 15.64 13.03 -2.51
N TYR A 368 16.35 12.79 -1.39
CA TYR A 368 15.83 12.99 -0.04
C TYR A 368 15.48 14.45 0.22
N LEU A 369 16.36 15.39 -0.13
CA LEU A 369 16.12 16.83 0.01
C LEU A 369 14.90 17.29 -0.80
N ASN A 370 14.76 16.81 -2.05
CA ASN A 370 13.61 17.13 -2.89
C ASN A 370 12.30 16.57 -2.32
N ARG A 371 12.33 15.39 -1.69
CA ARG A 371 11.16 14.85 -1.03
C ARG A 371 10.83 15.64 0.26
N ILE A 372 11.84 15.97 1.04
CA ILE A 372 11.69 16.77 2.27
C ILE A 372 11.17 18.17 1.93
N SER A 373 11.62 18.77 0.84
CA SER A 373 11.21 20.13 0.42
C SER A 373 9.71 20.25 0.14
N GLN A 374 9.01 19.14 -0.14
CA GLN A 374 7.55 19.15 -0.30
C GLN A 374 6.84 19.47 1.02
N ASN A 375 7.41 19.06 2.15
CA ASN A 375 6.90 19.33 3.50
C ASN A 375 7.55 20.57 4.15
N TYR A 376 8.74 20.95 3.70
CA TYR A 376 9.54 22.07 4.19
C TYR A 376 9.96 22.97 3.02
N PRO A 377 9.05 23.84 2.52
CA PRO A 377 9.25 24.62 1.28
C PRO A 377 10.42 25.61 1.29
N LEU A 378 10.98 25.94 2.45
CA LEU A 378 12.19 26.74 2.56
C LEU A 378 13.41 26.04 1.96
N ILE A 379 13.44 24.72 1.92
CA ILE A 379 14.53 23.94 1.35
C ILE A 379 14.37 23.94 -0.17
N PRO A 380 15.33 24.52 -0.92
CA PRO A 380 15.22 24.60 -2.36
C PRO A 380 15.32 23.20 -3.01
N LYS A 381 14.57 23.01 -4.09
CA LYS A 381 14.69 21.80 -4.92
C LYS A 381 15.99 21.83 -5.72
N VAL A 382 16.60 20.67 -5.89
CA VAL A 382 17.87 20.49 -6.63
C VAL A 382 17.71 19.46 -7.74
N SER A 383 18.59 19.51 -8.75
CA SER A 383 18.67 18.47 -9.79
C SER A 383 19.15 17.16 -9.15
N GLN A 384 18.55 16.04 -9.58
CA GLN A 384 18.93 14.68 -9.13
C GLN A 384 19.94 14.08 -10.11
N ASP A 385 21.03 14.77 -10.35
CA ASP A 385 22.05 14.43 -11.34
C ASP A 385 23.25 13.67 -10.76
N GLY A 386 23.26 13.49 -9.42
CA GLY A 386 24.39 12.84 -8.73
C GLY A 386 25.66 13.71 -8.67
N VAL A 387 25.57 15.02 -8.93
CA VAL A 387 26.67 15.98 -8.82
C VAL A 387 26.39 16.95 -7.68
N PHE A 388 27.25 16.97 -6.67
CA PHE A 388 27.15 17.87 -5.53
C PHE A 388 27.66 19.26 -5.93
N GLY A 389 26.78 20.05 -6.56
CA GLY A 389 27.08 21.43 -6.94
C GLY A 389 26.73 22.43 -5.83
N GLU A 390 26.96 23.75 -6.08
CA GLU A 390 26.60 24.82 -5.15
C GLU A 390 25.10 24.86 -4.82
N SER A 391 24.23 24.50 -5.76
CA SER A 391 22.78 24.41 -5.51
C SER A 391 22.45 23.32 -4.50
N THR A 392 23.13 22.17 -4.55
CA THR A 392 22.98 21.10 -3.57
C THR A 392 23.54 21.53 -2.21
N ALA A 393 24.70 22.18 -2.18
CA ALA A 393 25.28 22.72 -0.96
C ALA A 393 24.37 23.75 -0.28
N GLU A 394 23.73 24.62 -1.06
CA GLU A 394 22.77 25.59 -0.53
C GLU A 394 21.51 24.93 0.03
N ALA A 395 20.96 23.95 -0.64
CA ALA A 395 19.85 23.17 -0.12
C ALA A 395 20.20 22.46 1.21
N VAL A 396 21.44 21.97 1.33
CA VAL A 396 21.95 21.39 2.58
C VAL A 396 22.08 22.45 3.67
N ARG A 397 22.61 23.65 3.37
CA ARG A 397 22.69 24.75 4.36
C ARG A 397 21.32 25.15 4.89
N VAL A 398 20.33 25.29 4.00
CA VAL A 398 18.94 25.60 4.40
C VAL A 398 18.35 24.46 5.22
N PHE A 399 18.59 23.19 4.82
CA PHE A 399 18.19 22.04 5.62
C PHE A 399 18.80 22.08 7.03
N GLN A 400 20.09 22.31 7.12
CA GLN A 400 20.83 22.41 8.39
C GLN A 400 20.26 23.53 9.26
N GLU A 401 19.93 24.69 8.68
CA GLU A 401 19.27 25.79 9.38
C GLU A 401 17.89 25.39 9.93
N VAL A 402 17.03 24.83 9.09
CA VAL A 402 15.67 24.42 9.46
C VAL A 402 15.69 23.38 10.60
N PHE A 403 16.70 22.52 10.63
CA PHE A 403 16.80 21.42 11.61
C PHE A 403 17.87 21.65 12.70
N ASN A 404 18.31 22.90 12.89
CA ASN A 404 19.27 23.32 13.93
C ASN A 404 20.61 22.55 13.92
N LEU A 405 21.14 22.30 12.73
CA LEU A 405 22.49 21.79 12.54
C LEU A 405 23.47 22.93 12.18
N PRO A 406 24.80 22.73 12.32
CA PRO A 406 25.80 23.69 11.82
C PRO A 406 25.65 23.89 10.32
N LYS A 407 25.52 25.13 9.86
CA LYS A 407 25.29 25.55 8.46
C LYS A 407 26.56 25.43 7.61
N THR A 408 27.05 24.24 7.41
CA THR A 408 28.30 24.00 6.67
C THR A 408 28.10 23.87 5.17
N GLY A 409 26.91 23.42 4.74
CA GLY A 409 26.63 22.99 3.36
C GLY A 409 27.30 21.66 3.00
N VAL A 410 27.86 20.95 3.97
CA VAL A 410 28.48 19.64 3.85
C VAL A 410 27.54 18.59 4.41
N VAL A 411 27.42 17.45 3.73
CA VAL A 411 26.72 16.31 4.29
C VAL A 411 27.74 15.42 5.01
N ASP A 412 27.98 15.78 6.27
CA ASP A 412 28.73 14.97 7.22
C ASP A 412 27.85 13.84 7.81
N TYR A 413 28.41 13.03 8.68
CA TYR A 413 27.71 11.96 9.38
C TYR A 413 26.39 12.41 10.03
N ALA A 414 26.44 13.52 10.78
CA ALA A 414 25.26 14.03 11.50
C ALA A 414 24.19 14.55 10.53
N THR A 415 24.59 15.26 9.49
CA THR A 415 23.70 15.78 8.46
C THR A 415 23.07 14.64 7.64
N TRP A 416 23.86 13.63 7.27
CA TRP A 416 23.36 12.43 6.55
C TRP A 416 22.22 11.74 7.32
N TYR A 417 22.45 11.43 8.59
CA TYR A 417 21.43 10.74 9.38
C TYR A 417 20.24 11.63 9.72
N LYS A 418 20.44 12.94 9.85
CA LYS A 418 19.34 13.88 10.04
C LYS A 418 18.46 14.00 8.79
N ILE A 419 19.08 14.09 7.60
CA ILE A 419 18.34 14.04 6.32
C ILE A 419 17.57 12.72 6.21
N SER A 420 18.21 11.60 6.51
CA SER A 420 17.60 10.28 6.48
C SER A 420 16.42 10.15 7.46
N ASP A 421 16.56 10.66 8.68
CA ASP A 421 15.51 10.63 9.71
C ASP A 421 14.28 11.48 9.29
N ILE A 422 14.51 12.68 8.78
CA ILE A 422 13.44 13.54 8.28
C ILE A 422 12.78 12.94 7.02
N TYR A 423 13.58 12.38 6.11
CA TYR A 423 13.06 11.70 4.92
C TYR A 423 12.13 10.53 5.31
N VAL A 424 12.54 9.71 6.28
CA VAL A 424 11.71 8.62 6.81
C VAL A 424 10.42 9.17 7.45
N GLY A 425 10.51 10.27 8.18
CA GLY A 425 9.34 10.93 8.77
C GLY A 425 8.34 11.41 7.72
N VAL A 426 8.81 12.15 6.71
CA VAL A 426 7.94 12.69 5.66
C VAL A 426 7.43 11.62 4.66
N THR A 427 8.08 10.48 4.57
CA THR A 427 7.63 9.33 3.77
C THR A 427 6.84 8.30 4.58
N ARG A 428 6.70 8.51 5.89
CA ARG A 428 6.03 7.63 6.87
C ARG A 428 6.56 6.19 6.93
N ILE A 429 7.72 5.91 6.38
CA ILE A 429 8.33 4.57 6.46
C ILE A 429 8.54 4.14 7.92
N ALA A 430 8.81 5.10 8.83
CA ALA A 430 9.03 4.81 10.25
C ALA A 430 7.77 4.89 11.11
N GLU A 431 6.75 5.65 10.74
CA GLU A 431 5.51 5.75 11.52
C GLU A 431 4.78 4.41 11.58
N LEU A 432 4.85 3.64 10.50
CA LEU A 432 4.34 2.28 10.44
C LEU A 432 5.05 1.34 11.43
N ARG A 433 6.34 1.54 11.72
CA ARG A 433 7.08 0.79 12.75
C ARG A 433 6.73 1.22 14.17
N ARG A 434 6.31 2.48 14.39
CA ARG A 434 5.91 2.99 15.72
C ARG A 434 4.47 2.65 16.05
N SER A 435 3.57 2.61 15.08
CA SER A 435 2.18 2.19 15.31
C SER A 435 2.08 0.73 15.74
N THR A 436 2.89 -0.17 15.17
CA THR A 436 3.01 -1.55 15.63
C THR A 436 3.50 -1.67 17.09
N LYS A 437 4.44 -0.81 17.52
CA LYS A 437 4.91 -0.83 18.93
C LYS A 437 3.92 -0.23 19.94
N SER A 438 3.03 0.66 19.52
CA SER A 438 1.99 1.22 20.41
C SER A 438 0.77 0.30 20.55
N VAL A 439 0.51 -0.55 19.57
CA VAL A 439 -0.55 -1.57 19.62
C VAL A 439 -0.16 -2.73 20.54
N GLU A 440 1.14 -3.07 20.69
CA GLU A 440 1.61 -4.05 21.69
C GLU A 440 1.27 -3.68 23.15
N ARG A 441 0.86 -2.44 23.44
CA ARG A 441 0.46 -2.02 24.79
C ARG A 441 -1.05 -2.09 25.07
N ILE A 442 -1.91 -2.35 24.07
CA ILE A 442 -3.37 -2.23 24.28
C ILE A 442 -4.12 -3.55 24.19
N PHE A 443 -3.59 -4.64 23.59
CA PHE A 443 -4.32 -5.90 23.59
C PHE A 443 -3.41 -7.12 23.46
N ILE A 444 -3.05 -7.71 24.59
CA ILE A 444 -2.66 -9.12 24.68
C ILE A 444 -3.78 -9.82 25.41
N PRO A 445 -4.65 -10.59 24.74
CA PRO A 445 -5.47 -11.55 25.47
C PRO A 445 -4.53 -12.60 26.09
N PRO A 446 -4.74 -13.03 27.35
CA PRO A 446 -3.86 -13.98 28.00
C PRO A 446 -4.11 -15.39 27.47
N ARG A 447 -3.49 -15.75 26.34
CA ARG A 447 -3.32 -17.16 25.91
C ARG A 447 -2.19 -17.26 24.88
N SER A 448 -1.03 -17.70 25.39
CA SER A 448 -0.04 -18.57 24.72
C SER A 448 0.29 -18.27 23.25
N PHE A 449 1.08 -17.23 23.00
CA PHE A 449 1.85 -17.09 21.77
C PHE A 449 3.28 -17.65 21.87
N ASP A 450 3.63 -18.34 22.97
CA ASP A 450 5.00 -18.80 23.24
C ASP A 450 5.43 -20.06 22.45
N ASN A 451 4.61 -20.61 21.56
CA ASN A 451 4.92 -21.87 20.89
C ASN A 451 5.03 -21.83 19.36
N TYR A 452 5.05 -20.67 18.70
CA TYR A 452 5.09 -20.61 17.22
C TYR A 452 6.30 -19.86 16.63
N TYR A 453 7.45 -19.93 17.30
CA TYR A 453 8.70 -19.58 16.65
C TYR A 453 9.45 -20.86 16.28
N ASP A 454 9.36 -21.26 15.02
CA ASP A 454 10.25 -22.27 14.46
C ASP A 454 11.70 -21.73 14.57
N ARG A 455 12.54 -22.47 15.29
CA ARG A 455 13.97 -22.15 15.52
C ARG A 455 14.83 -22.31 14.27
N SER A 456 14.24 -22.63 13.11
CA SER A 456 14.96 -22.89 11.87
C SER A 456 15.16 -21.65 10.97
N VAL A 457 14.59 -20.50 11.31
CA VAL A 457 14.84 -19.25 10.59
C VAL A 457 16.03 -18.53 11.24
N PRO A 458 17.14 -18.28 10.52
CA PRO A 458 18.27 -17.54 11.07
C PRO A 458 17.82 -16.14 11.49
N ARG A 459 17.86 -15.82 12.77
CA ARG A 459 17.73 -14.45 13.26
C ARG A 459 19.01 -13.72 12.91
N PHE A 460 18.97 -12.81 11.98
CA PHE A 460 20.01 -11.80 11.87
C PHE A 460 19.84 -10.79 13.01
N ASN A 461 20.55 -10.98 14.08
CA ASN A 461 20.75 -9.96 15.10
C ASN A 461 21.62 -8.84 14.49
N TYR A 462 20.98 -7.75 14.10
CA TYR A 462 21.68 -6.46 13.94
C TYR A 462 21.85 -5.83 15.32
N LEU A 463 22.83 -6.22 16.07
CA LEU A 463 23.44 -5.53 17.21
C LEU A 463 24.30 -6.57 17.94
N ASP A 464 25.52 -6.73 17.46
CA ASP A 464 26.70 -7.12 18.25
C ASP A 464 27.84 -7.33 17.25
N ASP A 465 28.53 -6.26 16.96
CA ASP A 465 29.96 -6.23 16.71
C ASP A 465 30.40 -4.76 16.66
N MET A 466 30.72 -4.23 17.82
CA MET A 466 31.76 -3.24 18.04
C MET A 466 32.84 -3.89 18.85
#